data_22f20951abaa5830364d1cc3f6a507bd
#
_entry.id   22f20951abaa5830364d1cc3f6a507bd
#
_cell.length_a   1.000
_cell.length_b   1.000
_cell.length_c   1.000
_cell.angle_alpha   90.00
_cell.angle_beta   90.00
_cell.angle_gamma   90.00
#
_symmetry.space_group_name_H-M   'P 1'
#
loop_
_entity.id
_entity.type
_entity.pdbx_description
1 polymer ?
#
loop_
_entity_poly.entity_id
_entity_poly.type
_entity_poly.pdbx_seq_one_letter_code
_entity_poly.pdbx_strand_id
1 'polypeptide(L)'
;HLQMCKAYVDRSIKMSDYLKSYRVCIKTHSPLYIGSGLEYTKKEYVIQGGTVGIVNLQKLSVLIYKKGLFESYSDFMTGSNKDLYFWLIQNRFTKEEIDSVTDYSFSGNNVNLDKQHGIKSCIKDAFNKPYIPGSSIKGYIRTALLAYEIQNHPDVFYKFKEFPNSREVKNYKKELKQTITSIENAVFEIPIDNKNSKSKMSGIIISDSEPVDTENLVLCEKIDLFPNGKHRSPNIYYEAIRPDTKIWFTLTIDETKCSYTKEVIMNSIKLFASQYSEFFLSKFDKITPFKYTNTIWLGGNTGYPTKTIAYNLLGRNKGLDEVSEIMEFMFRGKHTSDMDMGVSPHCLNATKYNNQLCHMGECTLAFAKTDK
;
A
#
# COMPACT_ATOMS: atom_id res chain seq x y z
N HIS A 1 13.01 -1.79 50.48
CA HIS A 1 13.36 -1.84 49.06
C HIS A 1 12.86 -3.14 48.39
N LEU A 2 13.01 -4.32 48.99
CA LEU A 2 12.56 -5.62 48.42
C LEU A 2 11.04 -5.74 48.34
N GLN A 3 10.28 -5.16 49.26
CA GLN A 3 8.81 -5.14 49.19
C GLN A 3 8.26 -4.17 48.10
N MET A 4 8.94 -3.04 47.86
CA MET A 4 8.57 -2.15 46.78
C MET A 4 8.85 -2.77 45.39
N CYS A 5 9.97 -3.50 45.23
CA CYS A 5 10.27 -4.22 43.99
C CYS A 5 9.27 -5.34 43.69
N LYS A 6 8.84 -6.10 44.72
CA LYS A 6 7.79 -7.13 44.53
C LYS A 6 6.43 -6.52 44.13
N ALA A 7 6.04 -5.39 44.73
CA ALA A 7 4.80 -4.69 44.36
C ALA A 7 4.86 -4.08 42.96
N TYR A 8 6.06 -3.68 42.49
CA TYR A 8 6.25 -3.16 41.13
C TYR A 8 6.23 -4.31 40.11
N VAL A 9 6.85 -5.45 40.42
CA VAL A 9 6.83 -6.66 39.57
C VAL A 9 5.42 -7.24 39.51
N ASP A 10 4.68 -7.33 40.65
CA ASP A 10 3.29 -7.79 40.66
C ASP A 10 2.34 -6.84 39.92
N ARG A 11 2.56 -5.52 39.98
CA ARG A 11 1.79 -4.55 39.15
C ARG A 11 2.12 -4.66 37.67
N SER A 12 3.38 -4.91 37.29
CA SER A 12 3.77 -5.09 35.89
C SER A 12 3.20 -6.39 35.32
N ILE A 13 3.13 -7.47 36.09
CA ILE A 13 2.54 -8.74 35.66
C ILE A 13 1.01 -8.60 35.55
N LYS A 14 0.33 -7.92 36.50
CA LYS A 14 -1.12 -7.62 36.38
C LYS A 14 -1.45 -6.62 35.28
N MET A 15 -0.56 -5.68 34.95
CA MET A 15 -0.77 -4.71 33.84
C MET A 15 -0.62 -5.33 32.47
N SER A 16 -0.02 -6.50 32.30
CA SER A 16 0.17 -7.15 30.99
C SER A 16 -0.99 -8.07 30.58
N ASP A 17 -1.91 -8.37 31.47
CA ASP A 17 -2.95 -9.39 31.23
C ASP A 17 -4.02 -8.95 30.22
N TYR A 18 -4.20 -7.64 30.00
CA TYR A 18 -5.14 -7.06 29.05
C TYR A 18 -4.51 -6.74 27.68
N LEU A 19 -3.19 -6.85 27.56
CA LEU A 19 -2.46 -6.67 26.28
C LEU A 19 -2.21 -8.03 25.66
N LYS A 20 -2.89 -8.32 24.55
CA LYS A 20 -2.68 -9.54 23.79
C LYS A 20 -1.83 -9.25 22.56
N SER A 21 -0.58 -9.69 22.58
CA SER A 21 0.37 -9.50 21.48
C SER A 21 0.47 -10.74 20.62
N TYR A 22 0.46 -10.54 19.30
CA TYR A 22 0.52 -11.60 18.31
C TYR A 22 1.61 -11.29 17.29
N ARG A 23 2.41 -12.29 16.95
CA ARG A 23 3.27 -12.23 15.78
C ARG A 23 2.43 -12.53 14.54
N VAL A 24 2.52 -11.68 13.52
CA VAL A 24 1.69 -11.75 12.33
C VAL A 24 2.59 -11.73 11.09
N CYS A 25 2.25 -12.56 10.11
CA CYS A 25 2.93 -12.64 8.83
C CYS A 25 2.05 -12.08 7.71
N ILE A 26 2.61 -11.19 6.91
CA ILE A 26 2.11 -10.85 5.58
C ILE A 26 2.96 -11.60 4.57
N LYS A 27 2.31 -12.40 3.70
CA LYS A 27 2.95 -13.01 2.54
C LYS A 27 2.44 -12.35 1.28
N THR A 28 3.35 -11.83 0.45
CA THR A 28 3.02 -11.21 -0.83
C THR A 28 2.69 -12.27 -1.89
N HIS A 29 1.66 -12.05 -2.70
CA HIS A 29 1.28 -12.88 -3.85
C HIS A 29 1.45 -12.14 -5.17
N SER A 30 1.50 -10.81 -5.12
CA SER A 30 1.85 -9.93 -6.23
C SER A 30 2.84 -8.86 -5.77
N PRO A 31 3.48 -8.11 -6.69
CA PRO A 31 4.36 -7.03 -6.31
C PRO A 31 3.68 -6.03 -5.37
N LEU A 32 4.31 -5.77 -4.24
CA LEU A 32 3.82 -4.88 -3.19
C LEU A 32 4.61 -3.57 -3.20
N TYR A 33 3.95 -2.47 -3.53
CA TYR A 33 4.52 -1.14 -3.52
C TYR A 33 4.00 -0.31 -2.35
N ILE A 34 4.88 0.04 -1.42
CA ILE A 34 4.61 1.01 -0.36
C ILE A 34 5.46 2.24 -0.65
N GLY A 35 4.85 3.31 -1.15
CA GLY A 35 5.58 4.47 -1.63
C GLY A 35 6.26 5.28 -0.52
N SER A 36 7.50 5.70 -0.75
CA SER A 36 8.22 6.66 0.08
C SER A 36 7.83 8.12 -0.20
N GLY A 37 7.15 8.38 -1.33
CA GLY A 37 6.92 9.71 -1.85
C GLY A 37 8.04 10.22 -2.75
N LEU A 38 9.15 9.50 -2.87
CA LEU A 38 10.29 9.84 -3.72
C LEU A 38 10.23 9.10 -5.06
N GLU A 39 10.89 9.67 -6.08
CA GLU A 39 11.03 9.09 -7.40
C GLU A 39 12.49 9.26 -7.87
N TYR A 40 13.12 8.16 -8.27
CA TYR A 40 14.45 8.20 -8.89
C TYR A 40 14.34 8.58 -10.34
N THR A 41 15.12 9.55 -10.76
CA THR A 41 15.28 9.95 -12.16
C THR A 41 16.32 9.07 -12.85
N LYS A 42 16.40 9.11 -14.19
CA LYS A 42 17.43 8.41 -14.97
C LYS A 42 18.88 8.78 -14.60
N LYS A 43 19.06 9.83 -13.79
CA LYS A 43 20.36 10.30 -13.31
C LYS A 43 20.75 9.73 -11.94
N GLU A 44 19.90 8.90 -11.34
CA GLU A 44 20.09 8.36 -9.99
C GLU A 44 20.15 6.84 -9.94
N TYR A 45 19.99 6.17 -11.08
CA TYR A 45 20.13 4.73 -11.18
C TYR A 45 20.88 4.32 -12.45
N VAL A 46 21.37 3.10 -12.46
CA VAL A 46 22.00 2.45 -13.61
C VAL A 46 21.27 1.15 -13.93
N ILE A 47 21.26 0.76 -15.20
CA ILE A 47 20.70 -0.52 -15.65
C ILE A 47 21.80 -1.33 -16.31
N GLN A 48 22.06 -2.52 -15.79
CA GLN A 48 23.05 -3.46 -16.31
C GLN A 48 22.51 -4.89 -16.29
N GLY A 49 22.51 -5.58 -17.44
CA GLY A 49 22.14 -7.00 -17.50
C GLY A 49 20.77 -7.34 -16.90
N GLY A 50 19.77 -6.44 -17.02
CA GLY A 50 18.45 -6.64 -16.42
C GLY A 50 18.36 -6.28 -14.93
N THR A 51 19.42 -5.74 -14.34
CA THR A 51 19.47 -5.28 -12.95
C THR A 51 19.44 -3.76 -12.88
N VAL A 52 18.66 -3.22 -11.97
CA VAL A 52 18.61 -1.78 -11.63
C VAL A 52 19.45 -1.56 -10.39
N GLY A 53 20.48 -0.71 -10.49
CA GLY A 53 21.31 -0.30 -9.36
C GLY A 53 21.01 1.15 -8.98
N ILE A 54 20.66 1.40 -7.74
CA ILE A 54 20.44 2.75 -7.20
C ILE A 54 21.78 3.31 -6.76
N VAL A 55 22.13 4.48 -7.32
CA VAL A 55 23.44 5.09 -7.14
C VAL A 55 23.45 6.03 -5.94
N ASN A 56 24.47 5.92 -5.12
CA ASN A 56 24.77 6.88 -4.07
C ASN A 56 25.46 8.10 -4.69
N LEU A 57 24.73 9.19 -4.83
CA LEU A 57 25.24 10.41 -5.47
C LEU A 57 26.40 11.03 -4.71
N GLN A 58 26.50 10.84 -3.39
CA GLN A 58 27.64 11.34 -2.59
C GLN A 58 28.90 10.55 -2.93
N LYS A 59 28.85 9.21 -2.94
CA LYS A 59 30.00 8.38 -3.36
C LYS A 59 30.39 8.66 -4.80
N LEU A 60 29.40 8.79 -5.70
CA LEU A 60 29.64 9.12 -7.09
C LEU A 60 30.32 10.48 -7.25
N SER A 61 29.90 11.52 -6.52
CA SER A 61 30.51 12.84 -6.55
C SER A 61 32.00 12.83 -6.15
N VAL A 62 32.34 12.04 -5.12
CA VAL A 62 33.75 11.87 -4.71
C VAL A 62 34.57 11.22 -5.82
N LEU A 63 34.01 10.20 -6.50
CA LEU A 63 34.69 9.52 -7.59
C LEU A 63 34.86 10.41 -8.82
N ILE A 64 33.83 11.19 -9.17
CA ILE A 64 33.87 12.20 -10.25
C ILE A 64 34.94 13.23 -9.98
N TYR A 65 35.05 13.75 -8.77
CA TYR A 65 36.08 14.72 -8.38
C TYR A 65 37.48 14.11 -8.55
N LYS A 66 37.73 12.90 -8.08
CA LYS A 66 39.01 12.18 -8.23
C LYS A 66 39.40 11.98 -9.69
N LYS A 67 38.43 11.79 -10.58
CA LYS A 67 38.66 11.62 -12.03
C LYS A 67 38.77 12.96 -12.80
N GLY A 68 38.55 14.10 -12.15
CA GLY A 68 38.56 15.41 -12.81
C GLY A 68 37.40 15.65 -13.77
N LEU A 69 36.24 14.98 -13.54
CA LEU A 69 35.10 14.98 -14.46
C LEU A 69 33.96 15.91 -14.01
N PHE A 70 34.22 16.83 -13.09
CA PHE A 70 33.20 17.68 -12.48
C PHE A 70 32.40 18.51 -13.50
N GLU A 71 33.08 19.16 -14.45
CA GLU A 71 32.43 19.97 -15.49
C GLU A 71 31.56 19.11 -16.40
N SER A 72 32.09 17.99 -16.90
CA SER A 72 31.31 17.01 -17.70
C SER A 72 30.08 16.50 -16.99
N TYR A 73 30.17 16.26 -15.66
CA TYR A 73 29.04 15.83 -14.86
C TYR A 73 28.01 16.93 -14.66
N SER A 74 28.46 18.17 -14.44
CA SER A 74 27.58 19.34 -14.34
C SER A 74 26.78 19.54 -15.62
N ASP A 75 27.41 19.43 -16.78
CA ASP A 75 26.75 19.51 -18.08
C ASP A 75 25.75 18.37 -18.29
N PHE A 76 26.11 17.14 -17.87
CA PHE A 76 25.22 16.02 -17.89
C PHE A 76 23.98 16.24 -16.99
N MET A 77 24.18 16.75 -15.78
CA MET A 77 23.06 16.99 -14.83
C MET A 77 22.12 18.09 -15.30
N THR A 78 22.62 19.13 -16.00
CA THR A 78 21.81 20.29 -16.39
C THR A 78 21.15 20.16 -17.76
N GLY A 79 21.79 19.51 -18.73
CA GLY A 79 21.39 19.59 -20.13
C GLY A 79 21.03 18.28 -20.83
N SER A 80 21.35 17.13 -20.29
CA SER A 80 21.25 15.87 -21.02
C SER A 80 19.98 15.09 -20.69
N ASN A 81 19.27 14.57 -21.72
CA ASN A 81 18.24 13.55 -21.60
C ASN A 81 18.79 12.13 -21.50
N LYS A 82 20.11 11.96 -21.49
CA LYS A 82 20.78 10.67 -21.39
C LYS A 82 20.65 10.13 -19.96
N ASP A 83 20.71 8.81 -19.81
CA ASP A 83 20.75 8.15 -18.50
C ASP A 83 22.17 8.17 -17.91
N LEU A 84 22.25 7.95 -16.61
CA LEU A 84 23.51 7.95 -15.87
C LEU A 84 24.47 6.86 -16.38
N TYR A 85 23.95 5.65 -16.68
CA TYR A 85 24.77 4.56 -17.15
C TYR A 85 25.51 4.90 -18.44
N PHE A 86 24.81 5.53 -19.40
CA PHE A 86 25.42 5.98 -20.65
C PHE A 86 26.54 7.00 -20.39
N TRP A 87 26.31 7.97 -19.50
CA TRP A 87 27.33 8.97 -19.15
C TRP A 87 28.56 8.33 -18.48
N LEU A 88 28.35 7.37 -17.56
CA LEU A 88 29.44 6.65 -16.89
C LEU A 88 30.31 5.88 -17.89
N ILE A 89 29.70 5.15 -18.84
CA ILE A 89 30.43 4.39 -19.87
C ILE A 89 31.20 5.32 -20.81
N GLN A 90 30.60 6.44 -21.24
CA GLN A 90 31.31 7.44 -22.06
C GLN A 90 32.54 8.00 -21.36
N ASN A 91 32.50 8.19 -20.05
CA ASN A 91 33.60 8.67 -19.23
C ASN A 91 34.50 7.57 -18.68
N ARG A 92 34.43 6.34 -19.26
CA ARG A 92 35.29 5.19 -18.98
C ARG A 92 35.30 4.74 -17.52
N PHE A 93 34.13 4.78 -16.87
CA PHE A 93 33.98 4.13 -15.56
C PHE A 93 33.98 2.62 -15.74
N THR A 94 34.73 1.93 -14.89
CA THR A 94 34.75 0.47 -14.88
C THR A 94 33.52 -0.08 -14.14
N LYS A 95 33.26 -1.37 -14.32
CA LYS A 95 32.16 -2.03 -13.60
C LYS A 95 32.37 -1.93 -12.08
N GLU A 96 33.59 -2.17 -11.62
CA GLU A 96 33.94 -2.11 -10.19
C GLU A 96 33.73 -0.70 -9.62
N GLU A 97 34.01 0.34 -10.39
CA GLU A 97 33.76 1.72 -10.00
C GLU A 97 32.26 2.01 -9.89
N ILE A 98 31.46 1.52 -10.83
CA ILE A 98 29.99 1.65 -10.79
C ILE A 98 29.41 0.88 -9.61
N ASP A 99 29.85 -0.34 -9.39
CA ASP A 99 29.42 -1.18 -8.26
C ASP A 99 29.78 -0.52 -6.91
N SER A 100 30.93 0.15 -6.81
CA SER A 100 31.40 0.84 -5.59
C SER A 100 30.53 2.04 -5.18
N VAL A 101 29.85 2.65 -6.13
CA VAL A 101 28.94 3.81 -5.91
C VAL A 101 27.48 3.40 -5.91
N THR A 102 27.15 2.14 -6.12
CA THR A 102 25.80 1.59 -6.04
C THR A 102 25.47 1.22 -4.59
N ASP A 103 24.39 1.76 -4.05
CA ASP A 103 23.96 1.46 -2.68
C ASP A 103 23.26 0.10 -2.57
N TYR A 104 22.40 -0.22 -3.53
CA TYR A 104 21.72 -1.51 -3.64
C TYR A 104 21.22 -1.72 -5.07
N SER A 105 20.87 -2.97 -5.36
CA SER A 105 20.39 -3.38 -6.67
C SER A 105 19.19 -4.33 -6.57
N PHE A 106 18.35 -4.35 -7.60
CA PHE A 106 17.20 -5.25 -7.69
C PHE A 106 16.88 -5.61 -9.14
N SER A 107 16.06 -6.65 -9.32
CA SER A 107 15.71 -7.17 -10.64
C SER A 107 14.79 -6.22 -11.41
N GLY A 108 15.15 -5.92 -12.67
CA GLY A 108 14.35 -5.20 -13.66
C GLY A 108 13.75 -6.09 -14.76
N ASN A 109 13.87 -7.41 -14.66
CA ASN A 109 13.54 -8.36 -15.73
C ASN A 109 12.05 -8.44 -16.08
N ASN A 110 11.16 -7.82 -15.30
CA ASN A 110 9.71 -7.86 -15.55
C ASN A 110 9.20 -6.71 -16.42
N VAL A 111 10.07 -5.78 -16.84
CA VAL A 111 9.69 -4.58 -17.59
C VAL A 111 10.59 -4.37 -18.80
N ASN A 112 10.09 -3.60 -19.78
CA ASN A 112 10.94 -3.12 -20.86
C ASN A 112 11.76 -1.92 -20.37
N LEU A 113 13.04 -2.15 -20.12
CA LEU A 113 13.95 -1.17 -19.56
C LEU A 113 14.29 -0.02 -20.52
N ASP A 114 14.11 -0.18 -21.84
CA ASP A 114 14.40 0.87 -22.82
C ASP A 114 13.42 2.07 -22.74
N LYS A 115 12.21 1.81 -22.25
CA LYS A 115 11.14 2.82 -22.15
C LYS A 115 11.02 3.44 -20.77
N GLN A 116 11.82 3.00 -19.83
CA GLN A 116 11.73 3.45 -18.45
C GLN A 116 12.16 4.92 -18.31
N HIS A 117 11.44 5.65 -17.46
CA HIS A 117 11.74 7.07 -17.17
C HIS A 117 12.11 7.26 -15.69
N GLY A 118 11.13 7.40 -14.81
CA GLY A 118 11.34 7.51 -13.37
C GLY A 118 10.95 6.23 -12.65
N ILE A 119 11.52 5.98 -11.48
CA ILE A 119 11.18 4.84 -10.62
C ILE A 119 10.64 5.39 -9.30
N LYS A 120 9.37 5.13 -9.01
CA LYS A 120 8.80 5.48 -7.70
C LYS A 120 9.37 4.57 -6.63
N SER A 121 10.06 5.17 -5.67
CA SER A 121 10.79 4.47 -4.62
C SER A 121 9.85 3.84 -3.59
N CYS A 122 10.14 2.61 -3.20
CA CYS A 122 9.55 1.96 -2.03
C CYS A 122 10.07 2.61 -0.73
N ILE A 123 9.26 2.62 0.33
CA ILE A 123 9.73 3.05 1.65
C ILE A 123 10.76 2.05 2.19
N LYS A 124 11.83 2.59 2.75
CA LYS A 124 12.98 1.85 3.29
C LYS A 124 13.46 2.47 4.58
N ASP A 125 14.12 1.67 5.40
CA ASP A 125 14.84 2.13 6.58
C ASP A 125 16.16 2.85 6.22
N ALA A 126 16.92 3.26 7.23
CA ALA A 126 18.21 3.92 7.06
C ALA A 126 19.30 3.03 6.41
N PHE A 127 19.06 1.72 6.32
CA PHE A 127 19.94 0.73 5.69
C PHE A 127 19.46 0.32 4.29
N ASN A 128 18.57 1.09 3.69
CA ASN A 128 17.93 0.82 2.40
C ASN A 128 17.07 -0.47 2.36
N LYS A 129 16.67 -1.01 3.51
CA LYS A 129 15.82 -2.20 3.56
C LYS A 129 14.35 -1.82 3.54
N PRO A 130 13.54 -2.36 2.60
CA PRO A 130 12.11 -2.05 2.53
C PRO A 130 11.35 -2.66 3.70
N TYR A 131 10.31 -1.97 4.14
CA TYR A 131 9.41 -2.43 5.20
C TYR A 131 7.97 -1.97 4.95
N ILE A 132 7.02 -2.48 5.71
CA ILE A 132 5.63 -2.04 5.70
C ILE A 132 5.36 -1.21 6.96
N PRO A 133 5.03 0.07 6.86
CA PRO A 133 4.62 0.86 8.01
C PRO A 133 3.38 0.28 8.68
N GLY A 134 3.39 0.19 10.00
CA GLY A 134 2.25 -0.27 10.78
C GLY A 134 0.98 0.52 10.53
N SER A 135 1.10 1.80 10.17
CA SER A 135 -0.01 2.66 9.77
C SER A 135 -0.70 2.17 8.49
N SER A 136 0.04 1.60 7.51
CA SER A 136 -0.52 1.03 6.28
C SER A 136 -1.34 -0.22 6.59
N ILE A 137 -0.84 -1.10 7.45
CA ILE A 137 -1.53 -2.32 7.89
C ILE A 137 -2.77 -1.95 8.71
N LYS A 138 -2.62 -1.02 9.66
CA LYS A 138 -3.72 -0.54 10.51
C LYS A 138 -4.83 0.11 9.69
N GLY A 139 -4.48 0.86 8.64
CA GLY A 139 -5.44 1.48 7.72
C GLY A 139 -6.30 0.43 7.01
N TYR A 140 -5.70 -0.66 6.52
CA TYR A 140 -6.44 -1.75 5.90
C TYR A 140 -7.36 -2.46 6.90
N ILE A 141 -6.84 -2.83 8.08
CA ILE A 141 -7.63 -3.48 9.14
C ILE A 141 -8.80 -2.59 9.56
N ARG A 142 -8.59 -1.27 9.67
CA ARG A 142 -9.66 -0.30 9.97
C ARG A 142 -10.78 -0.34 8.94
N THR A 143 -10.44 -0.36 7.65
CA THR A 143 -11.42 -0.43 6.55
C THR A 143 -12.18 -1.76 6.59
N ALA A 144 -11.49 -2.87 6.83
CA ALA A 144 -12.09 -4.18 6.93
C ALA A 144 -13.04 -4.28 8.15
N LEU A 145 -12.63 -3.77 9.32
CA LEU A 145 -13.48 -3.70 10.52
C LEU A 145 -14.72 -2.84 10.28
N LEU A 146 -14.56 -1.70 9.59
CA LEU A 146 -15.69 -0.82 9.26
C LEU A 146 -16.72 -1.55 8.37
N ALA A 147 -16.25 -2.27 7.34
CA ALA A 147 -17.11 -3.09 6.50
C ALA A 147 -17.82 -4.21 7.29
N TYR A 148 -17.11 -4.82 8.23
CA TYR A 148 -17.66 -5.86 9.10
C TYR A 148 -18.76 -5.31 10.02
N GLU A 149 -18.56 -4.15 10.63
CA GLU A 149 -19.57 -3.51 11.49
C GLU A 149 -20.79 -3.07 10.67
N ILE A 150 -20.62 -2.55 9.46
CA ILE A 150 -21.71 -2.20 8.54
C ILE A 150 -22.57 -3.43 8.23
N GLN A 151 -21.94 -4.57 7.96
CA GLN A 151 -22.65 -5.82 7.65
C GLN A 151 -23.44 -6.36 8.84
N ASN A 152 -22.87 -6.28 10.06
CA ASN A 152 -23.48 -6.84 11.26
C ASN A 152 -24.50 -5.91 11.93
N HIS A 153 -24.48 -4.63 11.64
CA HIS A 153 -25.35 -3.62 12.25
C HIS A 153 -26.03 -2.71 11.19
N PRO A 154 -26.75 -3.29 10.21
CA PRO A 154 -27.29 -2.54 9.08
C PRO A 154 -28.24 -1.40 9.50
N ASP A 155 -28.96 -1.56 10.61
CA ASP A 155 -29.90 -0.56 11.12
C ASP A 155 -29.19 0.73 11.58
N VAL A 156 -27.99 0.60 12.16
CA VAL A 156 -27.18 1.76 12.58
C VAL A 156 -26.74 2.56 11.38
N PHE A 157 -26.48 1.90 10.24
CA PHE A 157 -25.94 2.52 9.03
C PHE A 157 -26.98 2.91 8.01
N TYR A 158 -28.25 2.61 8.23
CA TYR A 158 -29.32 2.96 7.28
C TYR A 158 -29.35 4.47 6.98
N LYS A 159 -29.14 5.31 7.99
CA LYS A 159 -29.11 6.78 7.87
C LYS A 159 -27.94 7.33 7.03
N PHE A 160 -26.92 6.53 6.77
CA PHE A 160 -25.75 6.94 5.97
C PHE A 160 -25.81 6.47 4.52
N LYS A 161 -26.93 5.92 4.05
CA LYS A 161 -27.09 5.45 2.67
C LYS A 161 -27.32 6.58 1.66
N GLU A 162 -27.32 7.81 2.11
CA GLU A 162 -27.36 9.00 1.27
C GLU A 162 -26.04 9.75 1.36
N PHE A 163 -25.31 9.75 0.27
CA PHE A 163 -24.07 10.51 0.10
C PHE A 163 -24.41 11.90 -0.48
N PRO A 164 -23.56 12.91 -0.26
CA PRO A 164 -23.77 14.22 -0.87
C PRO A 164 -23.65 14.11 -2.40
N ASN A 165 -24.54 14.79 -3.13
CA ASN A 165 -24.50 14.84 -4.58
C ASN A 165 -23.53 15.95 -5.04
N SER A 166 -22.57 15.62 -5.89
CA SER A 166 -21.54 16.57 -6.36
C SER A 166 -22.10 17.74 -7.16
N ARG A 167 -23.29 17.60 -7.76
CA ARG A 167 -23.97 18.64 -8.54
C ARG A 167 -24.80 19.59 -7.69
N GLU A 168 -25.25 19.13 -6.51
CA GLU A 168 -26.18 19.87 -5.64
C GLU A 168 -25.43 20.59 -4.50
N VAL A 169 -24.25 20.13 -4.13
CA VAL A 169 -23.52 20.60 -2.96
C VAL A 169 -22.37 21.51 -3.37
N LYS A 170 -22.40 22.75 -2.87
CA LYS A 170 -21.38 23.77 -3.14
C LYS A 170 -19.95 23.34 -2.73
N ASN A 171 -19.82 22.48 -1.72
CA ASN A 171 -18.54 22.05 -1.16
C ASN A 171 -18.48 20.52 -0.97
N TYR A 172 -18.71 19.80 -2.06
CA TYR A 172 -18.82 18.35 -2.12
C TYR A 172 -17.68 17.61 -1.36
N LYS A 173 -16.42 18.00 -1.57
CA LYS A 173 -15.28 17.38 -0.91
C LYS A 173 -15.38 17.46 0.62
N LYS A 174 -15.85 18.58 1.15
CA LYS A 174 -16.00 18.78 2.60
C LYS A 174 -17.13 17.90 3.15
N GLU A 175 -18.26 17.87 2.47
CA GLU A 175 -19.42 17.09 2.90
C GLU A 175 -19.20 15.60 2.79
N LEU A 176 -18.58 15.14 1.70
CA LEU A 176 -18.16 13.75 1.55
C LEU A 176 -17.22 13.32 2.69
N LYS A 177 -16.23 14.17 3.03
CA LYS A 177 -15.35 13.91 4.16
C LYS A 177 -16.11 13.85 5.49
N GLN A 178 -17.06 14.73 5.71
CA GLN A 178 -17.90 14.76 6.92
C GLN A 178 -18.76 13.49 7.02
N THR A 179 -19.39 13.07 5.92
CA THR A 179 -20.17 11.82 5.86
C THR A 179 -19.33 10.62 6.23
N ILE A 180 -18.17 10.45 5.60
CA ILE A 180 -17.23 9.35 5.89
C ILE A 180 -16.79 9.39 7.36
N THR A 181 -16.42 10.56 7.87
CA THR A 181 -16.04 10.73 9.29
C THR A 181 -17.18 10.36 10.23
N SER A 182 -18.42 10.73 9.91
CA SER A 182 -19.59 10.39 10.73
C SER A 182 -19.85 8.89 10.76
N ILE A 183 -19.64 8.18 9.64
CA ILE A 183 -19.72 6.71 9.57
C ILE A 183 -18.65 6.08 10.45
N GLU A 184 -17.41 6.54 10.32
CA GLU A 184 -16.29 6.02 11.10
C GLU A 184 -16.48 6.26 12.62
N ASN A 185 -16.98 7.43 13.00
CA ASN A 185 -17.25 7.77 14.39
C ASN A 185 -18.36 6.90 14.98
N ALA A 186 -19.40 6.61 14.21
CA ALA A 186 -20.48 5.72 14.64
C ALA A 186 -19.98 4.31 15.00
N VAL A 187 -18.88 3.84 14.40
CA VAL A 187 -18.26 2.54 14.69
C VAL A 187 -17.22 2.62 15.79
N PHE A 188 -16.29 3.55 15.65
CA PHE A 188 -15.04 3.49 16.40
C PHE A 188 -15.03 4.40 17.63
N GLU A 189 -15.91 5.41 17.71
CA GLU A 189 -15.92 6.32 18.85
C GLU A 189 -16.79 5.81 19.99
N ILE A 190 -16.22 5.82 21.20
CA ILE A 190 -16.93 5.51 22.45
C ILE A 190 -17.05 6.82 23.20
N PRO A 191 -18.25 7.36 23.43
CA PRO A 191 -18.44 8.55 24.25
C PRO A 191 -17.93 8.30 25.68
N ILE A 192 -17.15 9.22 26.21
CA ILE A 192 -16.71 9.24 27.62
C ILE A 192 -17.60 10.21 28.40
N ASP A 193 -17.82 11.39 27.82
CA ASP A 193 -18.69 12.43 28.34
C ASP A 193 -19.29 13.26 27.17
N ASN A 194 -19.99 14.33 27.48
CA ASN A 194 -20.66 15.17 26.46
C ASN A 194 -19.71 15.86 25.48
N LYS A 195 -18.38 15.84 25.70
CA LYS A 195 -17.38 16.54 24.88
C LYS A 195 -16.25 15.64 24.41
N ASN A 196 -16.02 14.50 25.07
CA ASN A 196 -14.87 13.64 24.85
C ASN A 196 -15.31 12.25 24.39
N SER A 197 -14.58 11.71 23.45
CA SER A 197 -14.71 10.32 22.99
C SER A 197 -13.36 9.63 22.97
N LYS A 198 -13.38 8.29 22.99
CA LYS A 198 -12.21 7.44 22.86
C LYS A 198 -12.39 6.53 21.67
N SER A 199 -11.38 6.44 20.83
CA SER A 199 -11.46 5.57 19.67
C SER A 199 -11.10 4.11 20.02
N LYS A 200 -11.97 3.15 19.67
CA LYS A 200 -11.69 1.72 19.74
C LYS A 200 -10.42 1.35 18.97
N MET A 201 -10.12 2.05 17.88
CA MET A 201 -8.90 1.84 17.09
C MET A 201 -7.62 2.15 17.86
N SER A 202 -7.67 2.91 18.96
CA SER A 202 -6.51 3.10 19.84
C SER A 202 -6.11 1.81 20.58
N GLY A 203 -7.02 0.84 20.71
CA GLY A 203 -6.76 -0.47 21.28
C GLY A 203 -6.08 -1.45 20.32
N ILE A 204 -6.00 -1.13 19.02
CA ILE A 204 -5.26 -1.93 18.05
C ILE A 204 -3.93 -1.24 17.77
N ILE A 205 -2.84 -1.86 18.21
CA ILE A 205 -1.47 -1.34 18.08
C ILE A 205 -0.73 -2.24 17.11
N ILE A 206 -0.14 -1.65 16.07
CA ILE A 206 0.58 -2.39 15.03
C ILE A 206 1.96 -1.78 14.87
N SER A 207 2.99 -2.60 15.02
CA SER A 207 4.38 -2.18 14.76
C SER A 207 4.61 -1.99 13.26
N ASP A 208 5.63 -1.23 12.91
CA ASP A 208 6.22 -1.37 11.60
C ASP A 208 6.69 -2.82 11.42
N SER A 209 6.73 -3.29 10.18
CA SER A 209 7.22 -4.64 9.93
C SER A 209 8.73 -4.74 10.13
N GLU A 210 9.21 -5.95 10.33
CA GLU A 210 10.62 -6.26 10.14
C GLU A 210 11.00 -5.88 8.70
N PRO A 211 12.16 -5.23 8.49
CA PRO A 211 12.64 -4.93 7.15
C PRO A 211 13.05 -6.21 6.42
N VAL A 212 12.90 -6.20 5.10
CA VAL A 212 13.33 -7.29 4.23
C VAL A 212 14.57 -6.88 3.43
N ASP A 213 15.34 -7.85 2.95
CA ASP A 213 16.53 -7.54 2.17
C ASP A 213 16.19 -7.00 0.77
N THR A 214 17.06 -6.16 0.23
CA THR A 214 16.88 -5.49 -1.06
C THR A 214 16.80 -6.46 -2.24
N GLU A 215 17.33 -7.69 -2.11
CA GLU A 215 17.15 -8.77 -3.09
C GLU A 215 15.68 -9.19 -3.29
N ASN A 216 14.81 -8.83 -2.33
CA ASN A 216 13.36 -9.00 -2.44
C ASN A 216 12.68 -7.84 -3.18
N LEU A 217 13.42 -6.87 -3.68
CA LEU A 217 12.87 -5.82 -4.53
C LEU A 217 12.83 -6.25 -6.01
N VAL A 218 11.88 -5.70 -6.72
CA VAL A 218 11.68 -5.89 -8.15
C VAL A 218 11.16 -4.61 -8.77
N LEU A 219 11.58 -4.32 -10.00
CA LEU A 219 10.97 -3.29 -10.81
C LEU A 219 9.67 -3.80 -11.42
N CYS A 220 8.60 -3.06 -11.30
CA CYS A 220 7.35 -3.35 -11.97
C CYS A 220 6.75 -2.10 -12.62
N GLU A 221 6.04 -2.33 -13.72
CA GLU A 221 5.37 -1.31 -14.50
C GLU A 221 3.89 -1.27 -14.13
N LYS A 222 3.33 -0.06 -14.00
CA LYS A 222 1.88 0.10 -13.87
C LYS A 222 1.16 -0.31 -15.13
N ILE A 223 0.13 -1.10 -14.98
CA ILE A 223 -0.80 -1.47 -16.04
C ILE A 223 -2.21 -1.10 -15.59
N ASP A 224 -2.90 -0.30 -16.40
CA ASP A 224 -4.33 -0.08 -16.27
C ASP A 224 -5.06 -1.18 -17.05
N LEU A 225 -5.70 -2.11 -16.34
CA LEU A 225 -6.49 -3.21 -16.94
C LEU A 225 -7.97 -2.83 -16.95
N PHE A 226 -8.62 -2.99 -18.10
CA PHE A 226 -10.05 -2.72 -18.28
C PHE A 226 -10.90 -4.00 -18.21
N PRO A 227 -12.20 -3.91 -17.91
CA PRO A 227 -13.10 -5.08 -17.84
C PRO A 227 -13.12 -5.93 -19.09
N ASN A 228 -13.00 -5.32 -20.26
CA ASN A 228 -12.95 -6.01 -21.56
C ASN A 228 -11.61 -6.72 -21.83
N GLY A 229 -10.71 -6.79 -20.86
CA GLY A 229 -9.39 -7.42 -20.97
C GLY A 229 -8.34 -6.60 -21.72
N LYS A 230 -8.69 -5.43 -22.29
CA LYS A 230 -7.70 -4.49 -22.82
C LYS A 230 -6.88 -3.90 -21.67
N HIS A 231 -5.67 -3.52 -21.97
CA HIS A 231 -4.81 -2.87 -20.97
C HIS A 231 -3.91 -1.83 -21.64
N ARG A 232 -3.46 -0.87 -20.85
CA ARG A 232 -2.48 0.14 -21.27
C ARG A 232 -1.43 0.33 -20.16
N SER A 233 -0.22 0.73 -20.56
CA SER A 233 0.80 1.18 -19.63
C SER A 233 0.91 2.70 -19.68
N PRO A 234 0.76 3.41 -18.55
CA PRO A 234 1.02 4.85 -18.48
C PRO A 234 2.51 5.19 -18.30
N ASN A 235 3.43 4.24 -18.48
CA ASN A 235 4.89 4.39 -18.29
C ASN A 235 5.25 4.85 -16.86
N ILE A 236 4.60 4.29 -15.87
CA ILE A 236 4.89 4.53 -14.45
C ILE A 236 5.51 3.27 -13.87
N TYR A 237 6.66 3.40 -13.23
CA TYR A 237 7.45 2.30 -12.70
C TYR A 237 7.58 2.40 -11.19
N TYR A 238 7.60 1.24 -10.54
CA TYR A 238 7.67 1.10 -9.09
C TYR A 238 8.78 0.16 -8.70
N GLU A 239 9.53 0.56 -7.70
CA GLU A 239 10.32 -0.34 -6.88
C GLU A 239 9.38 -1.01 -5.90
N ALA A 240 9.19 -2.31 -5.97
CA ALA A 240 8.20 -3.07 -5.20
C ALA A 240 8.81 -4.32 -4.57
N ILE A 241 8.24 -4.75 -3.44
CA ILE A 241 8.59 -6.05 -2.84
C ILE A 241 8.00 -7.15 -3.72
N ARG A 242 8.83 -8.12 -4.11
CA ARG A 242 8.45 -9.22 -5.00
C ARG A 242 7.43 -10.16 -4.36
N PRO A 243 6.67 -10.93 -5.16
CA PRO A 243 5.85 -12.04 -4.67
C PRO A 243 6.64 -13.07 -3.86
N ASP A 244 5.92 -13.86 -3.06
CA ASP A 244 6.44 -14.91 -2.17
C ASP A 244 7.36 -14.42 -1.03
N THR A 245 7.37 -13.11 -0.76
CA THR A 245 8.10 -12.54 0.38
C THR A 245 7.25 -12.62 1.65
N LYS A 246 7.83 -13.14 2.73
CA LYS A 246 7.21 -13.17 4.07
C LYS A 246 7.74 -11.99 4.88
N ILE A 247 6.80 -11.22 5.44
CA ILE A 247 7.08 -9.98 6.17
C ILE A 247 6.39 -10.07 7.52
N TRP A 248 7.15 -9.89 8.59
CA TRP A 248 6.67 -10.09 9.96
C TRP A 248 6.47 -8.77 10.68
N PHE A 249 5.45 -8.71 11.53
CA PHE A 249 5.18 -7.58 12.43
C PHE A 249 4.46 -8.05 13.70
N THR A 250 4.33 -7.16 14.67
CA THR A 250 3.58 -7.40 15.90
C THR A 250 2.26 -6.64 15.88
N LEU A 251 1.18 -7.35 16.18
CA LEU A 251 -0.13 -6.77 16.45
C LEU A 251 -0.47 -6.98 17.91
N THR A 252 -0.75 -5.89 18.63
CA THR A 252 -1.16 -5.93 20.04
C THR A 252 -2.57 -5.39 20.17
N ILE A 253 -3.42 -6.10 20.89
CA ILE A 253 -4.79 -5.70 21.24
C ILE A 253 -4.81 -5.32 22.70
N ASP A 254 -5.22 -4.10 22.98
CA ASP A 254 -5.50 -3.58 24.33
C ASP A 254 -6.99 -3.78 24.62
N GLU A 255 -7.32 -4.85 25.35
CA GLU A 255 -8.69 -5.24 25.66
C GLU A 255 -9.43 -4.22 26.55
N THR A 256 -8.71 -3.28 27.16
CA THR A 256 -9.33 -2.17 27.93
C THR A 256 -9.83 -1.04 27.02
N LYS A 257 -9.40 -1.00 25.77
CA LYS A 257 -9.72 0.06 24.82
C LYS A 257 -10.59 -0.38 23.67
N CYS A 258 -10.59 -1.66 23.32
CA CYS A 258 -11.48 -2.20 22.29
C CYS A 258 -11.91 -3.62 22.60
N SER A 259 -13.06 -4.02 22.02
CA SER A 259 -13.61 -5.37 22.10
C SER A 259 -13.22 -6.25 20.90
N TYR A 260 -12.37 -5.75 20.00
CA TYR A 260 -11.96 -6.52 18.84
C TYR A 260 -10.96 -7.60 19.24
N THR A 261 -11.25 -8.84 18.84
CA THR A 261 -10.34 -9.98 19.00
C THR A 261 -9.63 -10.28 17.69
N LYS A 262 -8.59 -11.12 17.72
CA LYS A 262 -7.93 -11.59 16.50
C LYS A 262 -8.89 -12.29 15.53
N GLU A 263 -9.90 -13.00 16.06
CA GLU A 263 -10.92 -13.69 15.29
C GLU A 263 -11.82 -12.68 14.56
N VAL A 264 -12.24 -11.61 15.25
CA VAL A 264 -13.02 -10.52 14.62
C VAL A 264 -12.21 -9.84 13.53
N ILE A 265 -10.94 -9.54 13.76
CA ILE A 265 -10.06 -8.96 12.74
C ILE A 265 -9.96 -9.88 11.52
N MET A 266 -9.74 -11.19 11.71
CA MET A 266 -9.66 -12.14 10.61
C MET A 266 -10.99 -12.28 9.85
N ASN A 267 -12.12 -12.30 10.55
CA ASN A 267 -13.44 -12.37 9.93
C ASN A 267 -13.74 -11.10 9.13
N SER A 268 -13.33 -9.94 9.64
CA SER A 268 -13.45 -8.66 8.93
C SER A 268 -12.65 -8.66 7.63
N ILE A 269 -11.42 -9.16 7.65
CA ILE A 269 -10.57 -9.29 6.47
C ILE A 269 -11.22 -10.21 5.43
N LYS A 270 -11.72 -11.38 5.86
CA LYS A 270 -12.40 -12.34 4.96
C LYS A 270 -13.65 -11.74 4.32
N LEU A 271 -14.46 -11.05 5.12
CA LEU A 271 -15.68 -10.41 4.63
C LEU A 271 -15.33 -9.33 3.60
N PHE A 272 -14.39 -8.44 3.93
CA PHE A 272 -13.99 -7.35 3.03
C PHE A 272 -13.42 -7.89 1.72
N ALA A 273 -12.57 -8.91 1.77
CA ALA A 273 -12.00 -9.55 0.58
C ALA A 273 -13.11 -10.18 -0.30
N SER A 274 -14.09 -10.86 0.30
CA SER A 274 -15.23 -11.44 -0.42
C SER A 274 -16.07 -10.36 -1.11
N GLN A 275 -16.43 -9.31 -0.37
CA GLN A 275 -17.23 -8.20 -0.92
C GLN A 275 -16.47 -7.42 -2.01
N TYR A 276 -15.18 -7.19 -1.82
CA TYR A 276 -14.34 -6.57 -2.85
C TYR A 276 -14.29 -7.40 -4.13
N SER A 277 -14.17 -8.72 -4.00
CA SER A 277 -14.25 -9.63 -5.14
C SER A 277 -15.60 -9.57 -5.83
N GLU A 278 -16.67 -9.66 -5.08
CA GLU A 278 -18.04 -9.68 -5.60
C GLU A 278 -18.41 -8.37 -6.30
N PHE A 279 -18.15 -7.24 -5.67
CA PHE A 279 -18.63 -5.94 -6.16
C PHE A 279 -17.73 -5.32 -7.23
N PHE A 280 -16.43 -5.62 -7.19
CA PHE A 280 -15.45 -4.96 -8.05
C PHE A 280 -14.60 -5.93 -8.86
N LEU A 281 -13.81 -6.80 -8.21
CA LEU A 281 -12.76 -7.58 -8.88
C LEU A 281 -13.31 -8.58 -9.91
N SER A 282 -14.51 -9.11 -9.67
CA SER A 282 -15.22 -10.03 -10.59
C SER A 282 -15.52 -9.45 -11.97
N LYS A 283 -15.31 -8.14 -12.17
CA LYS A 283 -15.45 -7.48 -13.47
C LYS A 283 -14.21 -7.58 -14.36
N PHE A 284 -13.11 -8.11 -13.84
CA PHE A 284 -11.82 -8.16 -14.54
C PHE A 284 -11.37 -9.60 -14.79
N ASP A 285 -11.90 -10.22 -15.85
CA ASP A 285 -11.69 -11.65 -16.18
C ASP A 285 -10.24 -12.06 -16.41
N LYS A 286 -9.35 -11.10 -16.74
CA LYS A 286 -7.93 -11.37 -17.00
C LYS A 286 -7.08 -11.51 -15.73
N ILE A 287 -7.63 -11.19 -14.56
CA ILE A 287 -6.96 -11.38 -13.26
C ILE A 287 -7.40 -12.72 -12.69
N THR A 288 -6.43 -13.54 -12.32
CA THR A 288 -6.72 -14.78 -11.60
C THR A 288 -7.36 -14.44 -10.27
N PRO A 289 -8.53 -15.01 -9.93
CA PRO A 289 -9.14 -14.82 -8.63
C PRO A 289 -8.18 -15.21 -7.50
N PHE A 290 -8.18 -14.44 -6.43
CA PHE A 290 -7.37 -14.78 -5.26
C PHE A 290 -7.81 -16.12 -4.63
N LYS A 291 -6.82 -16.86 -4.11
CA LYS A 291 -7.03 -18.25 -3.63
C LYS A 291 -7.36 -18.33 -2.14
N TYR A 292 -7.05 -17.30 -1.38
CA TYR A 292 -7.04 -17.35 0.09
C TYR A 292 -8.08 -16.41 0.68
N THR A 293 -8.86 -16.91 1.62
CA THR A 293 -9.92 -16.13 2.27
C THR A 293 -9.38 -14.98 3.14
N ASN A 294 -8.14 -15.05 3.56
CA ASN A 294 -7.43 -14.03 4.34
C ASN A 294 -6.60 -13.08 3.47
N THR A 295 -7.02 -12.89 2.22
CA THR A 295 -6.38 -11.96 1.29
C THR A 295 -6.61 -10.51 1.69
N ILE A 296 -5.58 -9.70 1.54
CA ILE A 296 -5.56 -8.26 1.76
C ILE A 296 -4.86 -7.58 0.58
N TRP A 297 -5.19 -6.31 0.33
CA TRP A 297 -4.49 -5.48 -0.66
C TRP A 297 -3.86 -4.29 0.03
N LEU A 298 -2.54 -4.24 0.00
CA LEU A 298 -1.76 -3.22 0.70
C LEU A 298 -1.02 -2.29 -0.26
N GLY A 299 -0.73 -1.11 0.23
CA GLY A 299 0.16 -0.15 -0.39
C GLY A 299 -0.48 0.74 -1.44
N GLY A 300 0.39 1.36 -2.21
CA GLY A 300 0.02 2.19 -3.36
C GLY A 300 -0.43 1.32 -4.53
N ASN A 301 -1.18 1.93 -5.43
CA ASN A 301 -1.60 1.27 -6.67
C ASN A 301 -2.52 0.04 -6.50
N THR A 302 -3.20 -0.08 -5.35
CA THR A 302 -4.22 -1.12 -5.12
C THR A 302 -5.63 -0.66 -5.55
N GLY A 303 -5.78 0.62 -5.86
CA GLY A 303 -7.04 1.20 -6.30
C GLY A 303 -7.94 1.70 -5.16
N TYR A 304 -8.91 2.55 -5.52
CA TYR A 304 -9.84 3.16 -4.59
C TYR A 304 -10.74 2.13 -3.87
N PRO A 305 -11.28 1.08 -4.55
CA PRO A 305 -12.20 0.14 -3.92
C PRO A 305 -11.59 -0.67 -2.75
N THR A 306 -10.26 -0.82 -2.69
CA THR A 306 -9.59 -1.48 -1.56
C THR A 306 -9.43 -0.57 -0.33
N LYS A 307 -9.83 0.71 -0.44
CA LYS A 307 -9.64 1.76 0.59
C LYS A 307 -10.93 2.48 0.96
N THR A 308 -12.07 2.04 0.44
CA THR A 308 -13.39 2.62 0.68
C THR A 308 -14.36 1.57 1.16
N ILE A 309 -15.43 2.04 1.83
CA ILE A 309 -16.55 1.20 2.26
C ILE A 309 -17.82 1.50 1.44
N ALA A 310 -17.73 2.30 0.40
CA ALA A 310 -18.91 2.72 -0.36
C ALA A 310 -19.70 1.52 -0.91
N TYR A 311 -19.02 0.55 -1.50
CA TYR A 311 -19.66 -0.69 -1.95
C TYR A 311 -20.22 -1.54 -0.81
N ASN A 312 -19.51 -1.60 0.32
CA ASN A 312 -19.95 -2.37 1.49
C ASN A 312 -21.21 -1.78 2.13
N LEU A 313 -21.32 -0.45 2.13
CA LEU A 313 -22.46 0.28 2.70
C LEU A 313 -23.67 0.31 1.78
N LEU A 314 -23.47 0.52 0.49
CA LEU A 314 -24.52 0.80 -0.48
C LEU A 314 -24.90 -0.42 -1.34
N GLY A 315 -24.10 -1.48 -1.30
CA GLY A 315 -24.24 -2.61 -2.20
C GLY A 315 -23.75 -2.31 -3.61
N ARG A 316 -23.88 -3.27 -4.51
CA ARG A 316 -23.27 -3.22 -5.85
C ARG A 316 -23.73 -2.02 -6.70
N ASN A 317 -25.06 -1.88 -6.88
CA ASN A 317 -25.59 -0.90 -7.84
C ASN A 317 -25.45 0.54 -7.34
N LYS A 318 -25.99 0.84 -6.17
CA LYS A 318 -25.88 2.17 -5.58
C LYS A 318 -24.42 2.53 -5.25
N GLY A 319 -23.59 1.53 -4.87
CA GLY A 319 -22.16 1.72 -4.68
C GLY A 319 -21.42 2.07 -5.98
N LEU A 320 -21.83 1.49 -7.12
CA LEU A 320 -21.31 1.84 -8.43
C LEU A 320 -21.62 3.29 -8.78
N ASP A 321 -22.90 3.73 -8.61
CA ASP A 321 -23.33 5.10 -8.88
C ASP A 321 -22.50 6.10 -8.06
N GLU A 322 -22.37 5.85 -6.76
CA GLU A 322 -21.68 6.73 -5.83
C GLU A 322 -20.17 6.80 -6.08
N VAL A 323 -19.54 5.63 -6.29
CA VAL A 323 -18.09 5.60 -6.58
C VAL A 323 -17.79 6.24 -7.93
N SER A 324 -18.66 6.08 -8.94
CA SER A 324 -18.52 6.76 -10.24
C SER A 324 -18.57 8.29 -10.08
N GLU A 325 -19.47 8.79 -9.26
CA GLU A 325 -19.57 10.23 -8.98
C GLU A 325 -18.33 10.75 -8.26
N ILE A 326 -17.86 10.04 -7.24
CA ILE A 326 -16.63 10.38 -6.52
C ILE A 326 -15.42 10.39 -7.46
N MET A 327 -15.29 9.38 -8.31
CA MET A 327 -14.17 9.25 -9.25
C MET A 327 -14.22 10.36 -10.32
N GLU A 328 -15.38 10.66 -10.88
CA GLU A 328 -15.52 11.74 -11.86
C GLU A 328 -15.24 13.11 -11.23
N PHE A 329 -15.67 13.34 -9.99
CA PHE A 329 -15.33 14.55 -9.25
C PHE A 329 -13.82 14.69 -9.02
N MET A 330 -13.15 13.60 -8.63
CA MET A 330 -11.71 13.60 -8.33
C MET A 330 -10.84 13.69 -9.59
N PHE A 331 -11.27 13.09 -10.69
CA PHE A 331 -10.49 12.91 -11.92
C PHE A 331 -11.27 13.34 -13.15
N ARG A 332 -11.74 14.55 -13.16
CA ARG A 332 -12.64 15.15 -14.17
C ARG A 332 -12.41 14.65 -15.59
N GLY A 333 -13.44 14.12 -16.23
CA GLY A 333 -13.45 13.61 -17.60
C GLY A 333 -12.74 12.26 -17.80
N LYS A 334 -12.25 11.61 -16.73
CA LYS A 334 -11.57 10.33 -16.84
C LYS A 334 -12.40 9.12 -16.44
N HIS A 335 -13.55 9.35 -15.80
CA HIS A 335 -14.43 8.30 -15.28
C HIS A 335 -15.86 8.34 -15.83
N THR A 336 -16.09 9.07 -16.92
CA THR A 336 -17.40 9.20 -17.59
C THR A 336 -17.95 7.87 -18.12
N SER A 337 -17.09 6.89 -18.39
CA SER A 337 -17.47 5.56 -18.90
C SER A 337 -17.67 4.50 -17.82
N ASP A 338 -17.50 4.82 -16.53
CA ASP A 338 -17.60 3.84 -15.44
C ASP A 338 -18.97 3.16 -15.42
N MET A 339 -20.06 3.93 -15.58
CA MET A 339 -21.42 3.42 -15.62
C MET A 339 -21.65 2.45 -16.77
N ASP A 340 -21.19 2.82 -17.97
CA ASP A 340 -21.31 1.97 -19.18
C ASP A 340 -20.51 0.65 -19.04
N MET A 341 -19.38 0.69 -18.34
CA MET A 341 -18.56 -0.48 -18.04
C MET A 341 -19.08 -1.30 -16.86
N GLY A 342 -20.05 -0.80 -16.12
CA GLY A 342 -20.67 -1.46 -14.96
C GLY A 342 -19.72 -1.71 -13.80
N VAL A 343 -18.69 -0.86 -13.66
CA VAL A 343 -17.69 -0.88 -12.56
C VAL A 343 -17.01 0.49 -12.41
N SER A 344 -16.79 0.93 -11.18
CA SER A 344 -16.06 2.16 -10.88
C SER A 344 -15.02 1.93 -9.76
N PRO A 345 -13.78 2.41 -9.98
CA PRO A 345 -13.24 2.93 -11.24
C PRO A 345 -13.20 1.86 -12.33
N HIS A 346 -13.34 2.26 -13.60
CA HIS A 346 -13.38 1.35 -14.74
C HIS A 346 -12.04 0.70 -15.11
N CYS A 347 -11.01 0.91 -14.32
CA CYS A 347 -9.72 0.24 -14.50
C CYS A 347 -9.19 -0.32 -13.17
N LEU A 348 -8.61 -1.52 -13.27
CA LEU A 348 -7.87 -2.16 -12.20
C LEU A 348 -6.39 -1.85 -12.35
N ASN A 349 -5.76 -1.43 -11.26
CA ASN A 349 -4.32 -1.28 -11.23
C ASN A 349 -3.64 -2.65 -11.17
N ALA A 350 -2.96 -3.00 -12.24
CA ALA A 350 -2.26 -4.26 -12.42
C ALA A 350 -0.78 -4.05 -12.73
N THR A 351 -0.04 -5.13 -12.75
CA THR A 351 1.33 -5.22 -13.26
C THR A 351 1.54 -6.59 -13.90
N LYS A 352 2.67 -6.78 -14.58
CA LYS A 352 3.15 -8.09 -15.00
C LYS A 352 4.27 -8.56 -14.09
N TYR A 353 4.18 -9.79 -13.64
CA TYR A 353 5.26 -10.47 -12.97
C TYR A 353 5.42 -11.87 -13.57
N ASN A 354 6.62 -12.23 -14.01
CA ASN A 354 6.88 -13.48 -14.77
C ASN A 354 5.87 -13.71 -15.91
N ASN A 355 5.61 -12.67 -16.69
CA ASN A 355 4.65 -12.65 -17.82
C ASN A 355 3.16 -12.87 -17.45
N GLN A 356 2.83 -12.92 -16.17
CA GLN A 356 1.44 -13.01 -15.71
C GLN A 356 0.92 -11.65 -15.24
N LEU A 357 -0.28 -11.29 -15.67
CA LEU A 357 -1.00 -10.13 -15.13
C LEU A 357 -1.47 -10.45 -13.72
N CYS A 358 -1.16 -9.55 -12.79
CA CYS A 358 -1.61 -9.64 -11.41
C CYS A 358 -2.09 -8.28 -10.89
N HIS A 359 -3.05 -8.31 -9.99
CA HIS A 359 -3.45 -7.13 -9.23
C HIS A 359 -2.33 -6.74 -8.27
N MET A 360 -1.96 -5.46 -8.21
CA MET A 360 -0.86 -5.02 -7.34
C MET A 360 -1.24 -5.06 -5.86
N GLY A 361 -0.27 -5.43 -5.02
CA GLY A 361 -0.39 -5.38 -3.57
C GLY A 361 -1.22 -6.50 -2.94
N GLU A 362 -1.53 -7.57 -3.71
CA GLU A 362 -2.22 -8.74 -3.17
C GLU A 362 -1.30 -9.51 -2.22
N CYS A 363 -1.77 -9.69 -1.00
CA CYS A 363 -1.05 -10.38 0.09
C CYS A 363 -2.03 -11.26 0.87
N THR A 364 -1.51 -12.14 1.70
CA THR A 364 -2.28 -12.80 2.78
C THR A 364 -1.76 -12.38 4.14
N LEU A 365 -2.67 -12.25 5.12
CA LEU A 365 -2.34 -11.99 6.51
C LEU A 365 -2.66 -13.22 7.35
N ALA A 366 -1.70 -13.66 8.16
CA ALA A 366 -1.87 -14.80 9.04
C ALA A 366 -1.20 -14.58 10.40
N PHE A 367 -1.88 -14.94 11.46
CA PHE A 367 -1.29 -15.00 12.79
C PHE A 367 -0.35 -16.22 12.88
N ALA A 368 0.84 -16.02 13.45
CA ALA A 368 1.73 -17.15 13.75
C ALA A 368 1.02 -18.15 14.66
N LYS A 369 1.30 -19.43 14.42
CA LYS A 369 0.89 -20.45 15.39
C LYS A 369 1.61 -20.17 16.71
N THR A 370 0.89 -20.03 17.79
CA THR A 370 1.49 -20.10 19.13
C THR A 370 1.99 -21.53 19.31
N ASP A 371 3.30 -21.71 19.39
CA ASP A 371 3.83 -22.95 19.93
C ASP A 371 3.27 -23.08 21.35
N LYS A 372 2.50 -24.14 21.57
CA LYS A 372 1.94 -24.49 22.88
C LYS A 372 3.03 -25.01 23.77
#